data_ed907d08e429a5a1eac43bb6f683f7a9
#
_entry.id   ed907d08e429a5a1eac43bb6f683f7a9
#
_cell.length_a   1.000
_cell.length_b   1.000
_cell.length_c   1.000
_cell.angle_alpha   90.00
_cell.angle_beta   90.00
_cell.angle_gamma   90.00
#
_symmetry.space_group_name_H-M   'P 1'
#
loop_
_entity.id
_entity.type
_entity.pdbx_description
1 polymer ?
#
loop_
_entity_poly.entity_id
_entity_poly.type
_entity_poly.pdbx_seq_one_letter_code
_entity_poly.pdbx_strand_id
1 'polypeptide(L)'
;PGLETFLRLRIGDAGKLVAAIDAHPRYYASLRRLTPKLEDQVPRIRDTLRRMRTLVPDAVFPDVYFLVGRMNSGGTADATGLMIGVEMFGRAPGTPLDELGDWHRAVVGEFDNLPAIVAHEWVHFQQRARIDGQPTLLQAAIGEGVADFIAELGAGRHINQHVHDWAEPRAAALWEEFRARMDGTDYAGWLYEGANARGDRPADLGYWIGYRIARAYYERADDKSAALREMLDNQDFHAFLAASGVEREFGGH
;
A
#
# COMPACT_ATOMS: atom_id res chain seq x y z
N PRO A 1 -8.14 17.79 12.35
CA PRO A 1 -7.42 17.80 11.07
C PRO A 1 -7.55 16.45 10.35
N GLY A 2 -7.05 15.32 10.93
CA GLY A 2 -7.04 14.03 10.23
C GLY A 2 -8.41 13.55 9.73
N LEU A 3 -9.48 13.71 10.50
CA LEU A 3 -10.83 13.34 10.09
C LEU A 3 -11.32 14.18 8.88
N GLU A 4 -11.06 15.48 8.89
CA GLU A 4 -11.44 16.37 7.77
C GLU A 4 -10.69 15.99 6.49
N THR A 5 -9.40 15.72 6.60
CA THR A 5 -8.58 15.26 5.49
C THR A 5 -9.06 13.90 4.98
N PHE A 6 -9.32 12.95 5.84
CA PHE A 6 -9.79 11.62 5.46
C PHE A 6 -11.19 11.67 4.82
N LEU A 7 -12.07 12.52 5.36
CA LEU A 7 -13.38 12.79 4.77
C LEU A 7 -13.24 13.29 3.33
N ARG A 8 -12.39 14.26 3.10
CA ARG A 8 -12.15 14.86 1.77
C ARG A 8 -11.51 13.88 0.79
N LEU A 9 -10.49 13.13 1.22
CA LEU A 9 -9.66 12.31 0.33
C LEU A 9 -10.25 10.92 0.07
N ARG A 10 -10.93 10.32 1.06
CA ARG A 10 -11.32 8.90 1.02
C ARG A 10 -12.81 8.66 1.22
N ILE A 11 -13.44 9.31 2.15
CA ILE A 11 -14.87 9.09 2.44
C ILE A 11 -15.74 9.81 1.41
N GLY A 12 -15.42 11.04 1.07
CA GLY A 12 -16.17 11.94 0.19
C GLY A 12 -17.18 12.77 0.98
N ASP A 13 -18.19 12.16 1.58
CA ASP A 13 -19.20 12.81 2.42
C ASP A 13 -19.79 11.84 3.46
N ALA A 14 -20.47 12.40 4.45
CA ALA A 14 -21.09 11.62 5.53
C ALA A 14 -22.15 10.62 5.05
N GLY A 15 -22.90 10.95 3.99
CA GLY A 15 -23.92 10.07 3.41
C GLY A 15 -23.30 8.78 2.85
N LYS A 16 -22.12 8.89 2.19
CA LYS A 16 -21.39 7.72 1.69
C LYS A 16 -20.88 6.82 2.81
N LEU A 17 -20.46 7.41 3.94
CA LEU A 17 -20.04 6.63 5.11
C LEU A 17 -21.23 5.91 5.72
N VAL A 18 -22.36 6.60 5.90
CA VAL A 18 -23.62 5.99 6.38
C VAL A 18 -24.04 4.83 5.49
N ALA A 19 -24.05 5.05 4.17
CA ALA A 19 -24.41 3.99 3.20
C ALA A 19 -23.48 2.76 3.31
N ALA A 20 -22.19 2.96 3.53
CA ALA A 20 -21.24 1.84 3.74
C ALA A 20 -21.53 1.10 5.04
N ILE A 21 -21.83 1.81 6.13
CA ILE A 21 -22.20 1.21 7.43
C ILE A 21 -23.50 0.42 7.30
N ASP A 22 -24.51 0.98 6.63
CA ASP A 22 -25.81 0.33 6.43
C ASP A 22 -25.71 -0.91 5.51
N ALA A 23 -24.77 -0.92 4.58
CA ALA A 23 -24.50 -2.06 3.72
C ALA A 23 -23.80 -3.22 4.47
N HIS A 24 -23.04 -2.92 5.55
CA HIS A 24 -22.24 -3.90 6.29
C HIS A 24 -22.38 -3.72 7.82
N PRO A 25 -23.62 -3.69 8.37
CA PRO A 25 -23.86 -3.28 9.75
C PRO A 25 -23.24 -4.20 10.80
N ARG A 26 -23.21 -5.52 10.56
CA ARG A 26 -22.58 -6.47 11.48
C ARG A 26 -21.08 -6.35 11.47
N TYR A 27 -20.48 -6.11 10.30
CA TYR A 27 -19.06 -5.86 10.16
C TYR A 27 -18.64 -4.62 10.93
N TYR A 28 -19.25 -3.47 10.68
CA TYR A 28 -18.95 -2.23 11.40
C TYR A 28 -19.21 -2.34 12.91
N ALA A 29 -20.29 -3.00 13.32
CA ALA A 29 -20.53 -3.28 14.74
C ALA A 29 -19.40 -4.12 15.38
N SER A 30 -18.80 -5.04 14.63
CA SER A 30 -17.68 -5.86 15.12
C SER A 30 -16.41 -5.04 15.40
N LEU A 31 -16.17 -3.96 14.66
CA LEU A 31 -15.01 -3.08 14.84
C LEU A 31 -14.97 -2.45 16.24
N ARG A 32 -16.13 -2.18 16.86
CA ARG A 32 -16.20 -1.63 18.22
C ARG A 32 -15.50 -2.52 19.24
N ARG A 33 -15.48 -3.84 19.04
CA ARG A 33 -14.79 -4.80 19.92
C ARG A 33 -13.28 -4.80 19.68
N LEU A 34 -12.85 -4.39 18.48
CA LEU A 34 -11.43 -4.37 18.11
C LEU A 34 -10.77 -3.02 18.44
N THR A 35 -11.55 -1.93 18.50
CA THR A 35 -11.02 -0.58 18.78
C THR A 35 -10.13 -0.52 20.03
N PRO A 36 -10.48 -1.13 21.18
CA PRO A 36 -9.58 -1.14 22.35
C PRO A 36 -8.22 -1.79 22.08
N LYS A 37 -8.16 -2.79 21.18
CA LYS A 37 -6.91 -3.47 20.79
C LYS A 37 -5.97 -2.59 19.95
N LEU A 38 -6.46 -1.45 19.48
CA LEU A 38 -5.62 -0.49 18.75
C LEU A 38 -4.50 0.03 19.66
N GLU A 39 -4.77 0.22 20.95
CA GLU A 39 -3.76 0.65 21.94
C GLU A 39 -2.62 -0.38 22.04
N ASP A 40 -2.90 -1.66 21.91
CA ASP A 40 -1.90 -2.74 21.91
C ASP A 40 -0.96 -2.66 20.69
N GLN A 41 -1.38 -2.03 19.60
CA GLN A 41 -0.56 -1.85 18.40
C GLN A 41 0.38 -0.63 18.50
N VAL A 42 0.10 0.33 19.37
CA VAL A 42 0.90 1.57 19.48
C VAL A 42 2.38 1.30 19.74
N PRO A 43 2.78 0.41 20.68
CA PRO A 43 4.21 0.08 20.85
C PRO A 43 4.84 -0.50 19.58
N ARG A 44 4.15 -1.40 18.89
CA ARG A 44 4.64 -2.04 17.65
C ARG A 44 4.80 -1.03 16.52
N ILE A 45 3.84 -0.11 16.37
CA ILE A 45 3.92 0.99 15.39
C ILE A 45 5.12 1.88 15.71
N ARG A 46 5.30 2.26 16.99
CA ARG A 46 6.45 3.07 17.41
C ARG A 46 7.79 2.37 17.14
N ASP A 47 7.87 1.07 17.36
CA ASP A 47 9.08 0.28 17.07
C ASP A 47 9.34 0.20 15.57
N THR A 48 8.30 0.05 14.75
CA THR A 48 8.42 0.14 13.29
C THR A 48 8.94 1.51 12.87
N LEU A 49 8.35 2.60 13.35
CA LEU A 49 8.79 3.96 13.01
C LEU A 49 10.21 4.27 13.52
N ARG A 50 10.67 3.68 14.63
CA ARG A 50 12.08 3.77 15.07
C ARG A 50 13.02 3.08 14.09
N ARG A 51 12.65 1.88 13.59
CA ARG A 51 13.42 1.21 12.55
C ARG A 51 13.45 2.02 11.25
N MET A 52 12.31 2.60 10.83
CA MET A 52 12.24 3.50 9.67
C MET A 52 13.19 4.70 9.83
N ARG A 53 13.30 5.27 11.04
CA ARG A 53 14.27 6.35 11.32
C ARG A 53 15.71 5.89 11.17
N THR A 54 16.02 4.63 11.49
CA THR A 54 17.37 4.09 11.27
C THR A 54 17.65 3.90 9.77
N LEU A 55 16.65 3.49 8.99
CA LEU A 55 16.76 3.28 7.55
C LEU A 55 16.88 4.63 6.79
N VAL A 56 16.12 5.65 7.23
CA VAL A 56 16.08 6.98 6.61
C VAL A 56 16.21 8.05 7.72
N PRO A 57 17.44 8.39 8.15
CA PRO A 57 17.67 9.26 9.32
C PRO A 57 17.06 10.66 9.21
N ASP A 58 17.03 11.23 8.00
CA ASP A 58 16.56 12.61 7.74
C ASP A 58 15.05 12.69 7.48
N ALA A 59 14.33 11.59 7.66
CA ALA A 59 12.89 11.53 7.38
C ALA A 59 12.05 12.27 8.41
N VAL A 60 10.90 12.78 7.96
CA VAL A 60 9.89 13.42 8.80
C VAL A 60 8.90 12.38 9.34
N PHE A 61 8.48 12.53 10.58
CA PHE A 61 7.51 11.63 11.24
C PHE A 61 6.27 12.45 11.64
N PRO A 62 5.24 12.47 10.77
CA PRO A 62 4.02 13.21 11.04
C PRO A 62 3.10 12.47 12.05
N ASP A 63 2.02 13.13 12.44
CA ASP A 63 0.96 12.51 13.23
C ASP A 63 0.28 11.36 12.46
N VAL A 64 -0.16 10.32 13.19
CA VAL A 64 -0.91 9.18 12.66
C VAL A 64 -2.32 9.19 13.24
N TYR A 65 -3.32 9.24 12.36
CA TYR A 65 -4.73 9.24 12.70
C TYR A 65 -5.36 7.90 12.34
N PHE A 66 -5.97 7.25 13.32
CA PHE A 66 -6.75 6.01 13.09
C PHE A 66 -8.23 6.38 13.02
N LEU A 67 -8.85 6.07 11.90
CA LEU A 67 -10.19 6.54 11.55
C LEU A 67 -11.02 5.38 11.01
N VAL A 68 -12.34 5.50 11.04
CA VAL A 68 -13.24 4.56 10.39
C VAL A 68 -13.72 5.19 9.09
N GLY A 69 -13.44 4.54 7.98
CA GLY A 69 -13.85 4.95 6.65
C GLY A 69 -14.98 4.09 6.08
N ARG A 70 -15.08 4.08 4.74
CA ARG A 70 -16.15 3.40 4.00
C ARG A 70 -15.68 2.16 3.22
N MET A 71 -14.65 1.48 3.72
CA MET A 71 -14.09 0.24 3.14
C MET A 71 -13.53 0.40 1.72
N ASN A 72 -12.86 1.51 1.44
CA ASN A 72 -12.30 1.79 0.13
C ASN A 72 -10.81 2.17 0.14
N SER A 73 -10.19 2.22 1.31
CA SER A 73 -8.77 2.58 1.45
C SER A 73 -8.22 2.12 2.79
N GLY A 74 -7.07 1.45 2.78
CA GLY A 74 -6.33 1.09 4.00
C GLY A 74 -5.67 2.28 4.66
N GLY A 75 -5.26 3.28 3.88
CA GLY A 75 -4.67 4.49 4.37
C GLY A 75 -4.55 5.59 3.32
N THR A 76 -4.00 6.71 3.72
CA THR A 76 -3.58 7.83 2.85
C THR A 76 -2.68 8.77 3.63
N ALA A 77 -1.83 9.51 2.92
CA ALA A 77 -0.94 10.52 3.47
C ALA A 77 -1.14 11.86 2.77
N ASP A 78 -1.05 12.95 3.52
CA ASP A 78 -0.91 14.31 3.00
C ASP A 78 -0.15 15.19 4.03
N ALA A 79 -0.08 16.49 3.79
CA ALA A 79 0.61 17.42 4.69
C ALA A 79 0.04 17.44 6.13
N THR A 80 -1.18 16.93 6.37
CA THR A 80 -1.78 16.79 7.70
C THR A 80 -1.15 15.64 8.49
N GLY A 81 -0.74 14.57 7.81
CA GLY A 81 -0.20 13.35 8.42
C GLY A 81 -0.64 12.08 7.70
N LEU A 82 -0.62 10.97 8.44
CA LEU A 82 -1.03 9.65 7.95
C LEU A 82 -2.43 9.34 8.47
N MET A 83 -3.37 9.03 7.60
CA MET A 83 -4.73 8.63 7.96
C MET A 83 -4.90 7.14 7.64
N ILE A 84 -5.23 6.34 8.65
CA ILE A 84 -5.38 4.88 8.54
C ILE A 84 -6.85 4.51 8.73
N GLY A 85 -7.42 3.85 7.73
CA GLY A 85 -8.78 3.32 7.75
C GLY A 85 -8.83 1.99 8.48
N VAL A 86 -9.11 2.01 9.79
CA VAL A 86 -9.05 0.80 10.63
C VAL A 86 -10.07 -0.26 10.26
N GLU A 87 -11.12 0.12 9.56
CA GLU A 87 -12.13 -0.81 9.04
C GLU A 87 -11.55 -1.77 7.99
N MET A 88 -10.45 -1.43 7.36
CA MET A 88 -9.76 -2.34 6.43
C MET A 88 -8.89 -3.38 7.14
N PHE A 89 -8.80 -3.34 8.47
CA PHE A 89 -7.98 -4.25 9.29
C PHE A 89 -8.81 -4.99 10.35
N GLY A 90 -10.13 -5.05 10.18
CA GLY A 90 -11.05 -5.63 11.16
C GLY A 90 -11.16 -7.16 11.15
N ARG A 91 -10.27 -7.89 10.48
CA ARG A 91 -10.28 -9.36 10.48
C ARG A 91 -9.86 -9.89 11.84
N ALA A 92 -10.71 -10.69 12.45
CA ALA A 92 -10.46 -11.39 13.71
C ALA A 92 -11.40 -12.60 13.83
N PRO A 93 -11.16 -13.54 14.76
CA PRO A 93 -12.12 -14.61 15.05
C PRO A 93 -13.51 -14.05 15.38
N GLY A 94 -14.52 -14.53 14.65
CA GLY A 94 -15.91 -14.10 14.81
C GLY A 94 -16.27 -12.78 14.12
N THR A 95 -15.39 -12.21 13.29
CA THR A 95 -15.74 -11.09 12.41
C THR A 95 -16.67 -11.58 11.29
N PRO A 96 -17.82 -10.93 11.04
CA PRO A 96 -18.80 -11.38 10.05
C PRO A 96 -18.34 -11.00 8.61
N LEU A 97 -17.33 -11.73 8.11
CA LEU A 97 -16.80 -11.53 6.76
C LEU A 97 -17.78 -11.98 5.66
N ASP A 98 -18.79 -12.78 5.99
CA ASP A 98 -19.88 -13.20 5.11
C ASP A 98 -20.73 -12.01 4.60
N GLU A 99 -20.73 -10.91 5.32
CA GLU A 99 -21.41 -9.67 4.94
C GLU A 99 -20.65 -8.88 3.85
N LEU A 100 -19.37 -9.20 3.64
CA LEU A 100 -18.48 -8.49 2.72
C LEU A 100 -18.47 -9.14 1.33
N GLY A 101 -18.26 -8.32 0.30
CA GLY A 101 -17.98 -8.79 -1.07
C GLY A 101 -16.63 -9.48 -1.19
N ASP A 102 -16.39 -10.17 -2.31
CA ASP A 102 -15.20 -11.00 -2.53
C ASP A 102 -13.91 -10.21 -2.37
N TRP A 103 -13.83 -9.03 -2.96
CA TRP A 103 -12.66 -8.16 -2.83
C TRP A 103 -12.39 -7.79 -1.37
N HIS A 104 -13.40 -7.32 -0.64
CA HIS A 104 -13.22 -6.98 0.78
C HIS A 104 -12.77 -8.20 1.59
N ARG A 105 -13.35 -9.39 1.31
CA ARG A 105 -12.90 -10.63 1.97
C ARG A 105 -11.43 -10.96 1.69
N ALA A 106 -10.92 -10.61 0.51
CA ALA A 106 -9.52 -10.83 0.16
C ALA A 106 -8.59 -9.84 0.86
N VAL A 107 -8.96 -8.55 0.91
CA VAL A 107 -8.04 -7.46 1.31
C VAL A 107 -8.16 -7.02 2.77
N VAL A 108 -9.30 -7.27 3.43
CA VAL A 108 -9.43 -6.92 4.86
C VAL A 108 -8.42 -7.71 5.68
N GLY A 109 -7.49 -6.98 6.30
CA GLY A 109 -6.42 -7.53 7.12
C GLY A 109 -6.76 -7.59 8.61
N GLU A 110 -5.77 -7.99 9.40
CA GLU A 110 -5.82 -8.00 10.86
C GLU A 110 -5.18 -6.72 11.42
N PHE A 111 -5.53 -6.34 12.64
CA PHE A 111 -4.88 -5.22 13.34
C PHE A 111 -3.36 -5.40 13.45
N ASP A 112 -2.88 -6.63 13.43
CA ASP A 112 -1.45 -6.94 13.41
C ASP A 112 -0.73 -6.40 12.17
N ASN A 113 -1.47 -6.04 11.12
CA ASN A 113 -0.92 -5.40 9.91
C ASN A 113 -0.80 -3.86 10.05
N LEU A 114 -1.37 -3.25 11.10
CA LEU A 114 -1.32 -1.80 11.30
C LEU A 114 0.11 -1.21 11.31
N PRO A 115 1.12 -1.84 11.91
CA PRO A 115 2.49 -1.33 11.80
C PRO A 115 3.00 -1.25 10.36
N ALA A 116 2.63 -2.22 9.52
CA ALA A 116 3.09 -2.27 8.13
C ALA A 116 2.37 -1.23 7.25
N ILE A 117 1.05 -1.05 7.41
CA ILE A 117 0.33 -0.01 6.65
C ILE A 117 0.74 1.40 7.09
N VAL A 118 0.99 1.62 8.38
CA VAL A 118 1.53 2.91 8.86
C VAL A 118 2.90 3.18 8.22
N ALA A 119 3.76 2.17 8.10
CA ALA A 119 5.04 2.31 7.42
C ALA A 119 4.88 2.58 5.92
N HIS A 120 3.94 1.93 5.24
CA HIS A 120 3.61 2.15 3.83
C HIS A 120 3.16 3.60 3.59
N GLU A 121 2.18 4.09 4.34
CA GLU A 121 1.71 5.48 4.23
C GLU A 121 2.79 6.49 4.62
N TRP A 122 3.67 6.14 5.57
CA TRP A 122 4.81 6.95 5.90
C TRP A 122 5.78 7.08 4.71
N VAL A 123 5.99 6.03 3.92
CA VAL A 123 6.81 6.09 2.71
C VAL A 123 6.20 7.06 1.71
N HIS A 124 4.89 7.01 1.46
CA HIS A 124 4.21 7.97 0.60
C HIS A 124 4.39 9.41 1.09
N PHE A 125 4.37 9.63 2.40
CA PHE A 125 4.66 10.94 2.99
C PHE A 125 6.09 11.43 2.71
N GLN A 126 7.07 10.52 2.55
CA GLN A 126 8.46 10.86 2.23
C GLN A 126 8.73 11.01 0.73
N GLN A 127 7.95 10.38 -0.14
CA GLN A 127 8.15 10.41 -1.59
C GLN A 127 8.06 11.83 -2.14
N ARG A 128 9.03 12.23 -2.96
CA ARG A 128 9.18 13.58 -3.49
C ARG A 128 9.14 13.65 -5.01
N ALA A 129 8.69 12.59 -5.66
CA ALA A 129 8.51 12.57 -7.10
C ALA A 129 7.63 13.75 -7.57
N ARG A 130 8.10 14.47 -8.59
CA ARG A 130 7.30 15.50 -9.25
C ARG A 130 6.74 14.91 -10.53
N ILE A 131 5.44 14.74 -10.55
CA ILE A 131 4.72 14.16 -11.69
C ILE A 131 3.72 15.20 -12.17
N ASP A 132 3.90 15.65 -13.41
CA ASP A 132 2.97 16.56 -14.05
C ASP A 132 1.79 15.78 -14.64
N GLY A 133 0.58 16.05 -14.15
CA GLY A 133 -0.63 15.37 -14.59
C GLY A 133 -0.87 14.02 -13.93
N GLN A 134 -1.50 13.11 -14.69
CA GLN A 134 -1.74 11.75 -14.21
C GLN A 134 -0.48 10.90 -14.37
N PRO A 135 -0.03 10.20 -13.32
CA PRO A 135 1.12 9.28 -13.42
C PRO A 135 0.92 8.23 -14.50
N THR A 136 2.00 7.80 -15.14
CA THR A 136 1.97 6.57 -15.97
C THR A 136 1.81 5.35 -15.07
N LEU A 137 1.45 4.21 -15.67
CA LEU A 137 1.35 2.94 -14.93
C LEU A 137 2.69 2.58 -14.27
N LEU A 138 3.83 2.83 -14.95
CA LEU A 138 5.16 2.62 -14.38
C LEU A 138 5.40 3.50 -13.14
N GLN A 139 5.10 4.79 -13.26
CA GLN A 139 5.28 5.74 -12.16
C GLN A 139 4.45 5.36 -10.93
N ALA A 140 3.18 5.02 -11.15
CA ALA A 140 2.28 4.61 -10.09
C ALA A 140 2.72 3.28 -9.46
N ALA A 141 3.07 2.28 -10.28
CA ALA A 141 3.51 0.97 -9.80
C ALA A 141 4.82 1.09 -8.98
N ILE A 142 5.81 1.85 -9.44
CA ILE A 142 7.05 2.07 -8.68
C ILE A 142 6.76 2.83 -7.39
N GLY A 143 5.87 3.84 -7.41
CA GLY A 143 5.48 4.58 -6.22
C GLY A 143 4.93 3.67 -5.12
N GLU A 144 3.97 2.81 -5.47
CA GLU A 144 3.36 1.85 -4.55
C GLU A 144 4.33 0.74 -4.12
N GLY A 145 5.09 0.20 -5.07
CA GLY A 145 6.04 -0.88 -4.80
C GLY A 145 7.22 -0.46 -3.93
N VAL A 146 7.71 0.76 -4.09
CA VAL A 146 8.70 1.37 -3.17
C VAL A 146 8.11 1.51 -1.78
N ALA A 147 6.84 1.91 -1.67
CA ALA A 147 6.16 2.02 -0.39
C ALA A 147 6.05 0.65 0.31
N ASP A 148 5.62 -0.38 -0.40
CA ASP A 148 5.55 -1.76 0.12
C ASP A 148 6.94 -2.28 0.54
N PHE A 149 7.95 -2.11 -0.31
CA PHE A 149 9.30 -2.62 -0.05
C PHE A 149 9.95 -1.97 1.19
N ILE A 150 9.94 -0.63 1.26
CA ILE A 150 10.53 0.08 2.41
C ILE A 150 9.73 -0.19 3.69
N ALA A 151 8.39 -0.28 3.59
CA ALA A 151 7.54 -0.63 4.73
C ALA A 151 7.88 -2.01 5.27
N GLU A 152 8.14 -3.00 4.42
CA GLU A 152 8.56 -4.34 4.84
C GLU A 152 9.89 -4.32 5.58
N LEU A 153 10.90 -3.55 5.10
CA LEU A 153 12.17 -3.39 5.81
C LEU A 153 11.99 -2.86 7.24
N GLY A 154 11.04 -1.94 7.43
CA GLY A 154 10.72 -1.37 8.74
C GLY A 154 9.82 -2.25 9.60
N ALA A 155 8.75 -2.79 9.05
CA ALA A 155 7.75 -3.56 9.78
C ALA A 155 8.11 -5.04 9.94
N GLY A 156 9.01 -5.57 9.09
CA GLY A 156 9.39 -6.98 9.07
C GLY A 156 8.29 -7.90 8.53
N ARG A 157 7.30 -7.35 7.82
CA ARG A 157 6.21 -8.12 7.20
C ARG A 157 5.62 -7.41 5.99
N HIS A 158 5.15 -8.20 5.05
CA HIS A 158 4.50 -7.77 3.84
C HIS A 158 2.97 -7.66 4.01
N ILE A 159 2.34 -6.63 3.44
CA ILE A 159 0.87 -6.47 3.52
C ILE A 159 0.12 -7.11 2.35
N ASN A 160 0.78 -7.26 1.18
CA ASN A 160 0.20 -7.77 -0.07
C ASN A 160 0.65 -9.20 -0.40
N GLN A 161 0.91 -10.06 0.61
CA GLN A 161 1.45 -11.41 0.40
C GLN A 161 0.63 -12.23 -0.61
N HIS A 162 -0.71 -12.15 -0.56
CA HIS A 162 -1.59 -12.87 -1.47
C HIS A 162 -1.39 -12.48 -2.94
N VAL A 163 -1.02 -11.21 -3.22
CA VAL A 163 -0.69 -10.74 -4.58
C VAL A 163 0.63 -11.37 -5.03
N HIS A 164 1.63 -11.39 -4.15
CA HIS A 164 2.93 -12.00 -4.42
C HIS A 164 2.82 -13.49 -4.71
N ASP A 165 2.10 -14.24 -3.88
CA ASP A 165 1.90 -15.68 -4.04
C ASP A 165 1.25 -16.03 -5.40
N TRP A 166 0.33 -15.21 -5.86
CA TRP A 166 -0.33 -15.39 -7.14
C TRP A 166 0.56 -14.97 -8.32
N ALA A 167 1.32 -13.87 -8.18
CA ALA A 167 2.09 -13.25 -9.25
C ALA A 167 3.42 -13.96 -9.54
N GLU A 168 4.15 -14.41 -8.51
CA GLU A 168 5.49 -15.00 -8.65
C GLU A 168 5.54 -16.14 -9.68
N PRO A 169 4.61 -17.14 -9.70
CA PRO A 169 4.65 -18.19 -10.70
C PRO A 169 4.35 -17.71 -12.15
N ARG A 170 3.90 -16.46 -12.30
CA ARG A 170 3.48 -15.84 -13.55
C ARG A 170 4.37 -14.67 -13.99
N ALA A 171 5.49 -14.49 -13.31
CA ALA A 171 6.33 -13.30 -13.39
C ALA A 171 6.67 -12.88 -14.84
N ALA A 172 7.14 -13.79 -15.69
CA ALA A 172 7.50 -13.48 -17.06
C ALA A 172 6.30 -12.98 -17.90
N ALA A 173 5.15 -13.67 -17.81
CA ALA A 173 3.96 -13.29 -18.55
C ALA A 173 3.40 -11.93 -18.07
N LEU A 174 3.39 -11.69 -16.76
CA LEU A 174 2.96 -10.42 -16.16
C LEU A 174 3.89 -9.28 -16.55
N TRP A 175 5.19 -9.54 -16.63
CA TRP A 175 6.15 -8.54 -17.07
C TRP A 175 5.91 -8.11 -18.52
N GLU A 176 5.73 -9.05 -19.44
CA GLU A 176 5.44 -8.71 -20.84
C GLU A 176 4.12 -7.92 -20.99
N GLU A 177 3.08 -8.30 -20.25
CA GLU A 177 1.82 -7.57 -20.23
C GLU A 177 1.98 -6.14 -19.66
N PHE A 178 2.70 -6.00 -18.55
CA PHE A 178 2.96 -4.72 -17.90
C PHE A 178 3.79 -3.79 -18.80
N ARG A 179 4.89 -4.31 -19.35
CA ARG A 179 5.82 -3.58 -20.22
C ARG A 179 5.13 -2.98 -21.43
N ALA A 180 4.17 -3.69 -22.01
CA ALA A 180 3.40 -3.20 -23.17
C ALA A 180 2.49 -1.99 -22.82
N ARG A 181 2.22 -1.73 -21.54
CA ARG A 181 1.26 -0.71 -21.07
C ARG A 181 1.85 0.32 -20.13
N MET A 182 3.07 0.11 -19.64
CA MET A 182 3.66 0.84 -18.52
C MET A 182 3.78 2.37 -18.73
N ASP A 183 3.86 2.81 -19.99
CA ASP A 183 3.97 4.24 -20.34
C ASP A 183 2.61 4.93 -20.48
N GLY A 184 1.52 4.18 -20.47
CA GLY A 184 0.16 4.70 -20.48
C GLY A 184 -0.35 5.08 -19.09
N THR A 185 -1.51 5.73 -19.06
CA THR A 185 -2.22 6.13 -17.84
C THR A 185 -3.44 5.27 -17.54
N ASP A 186 -3.62 4.17 -18.27
CA ASP A 186 -4.67 3.19 -18.00
C ASP A 186 -4.17 2.14 -17.00
N TYR A 187 -4.79 2.12 -15.82
CA TYR A 187 -4.42 1.24 -14.70
C TYR A 187 -5.23 -0.06 -14.64
N ALA A 188 -6.18 -0.26 -15.56
CA ALA A 188 -7.08 -1.41 -15.54
C ALA A 188 -6.31 -2.73 -15.49
N GLY A 189 -6.63 -3.59 -14.52
CA GLY A 189 -5.97 -4.87 -14.23
C GLY A 189 -4.65 -4.75 -13.47
N TRP A 190 -4.22 -3.52 -13.06
CA TRP A 190 -2.93 -3.29 -12.42
C TRP A 190 -2.99 -2.55 -11.11
N LEU A 191 -3.77 -1.46 -11.00
CA LEU A 191 -3.81 -0.62 -9.80
C LEU A 191 -5.21 -0.06 -9.55
N TYR A 192 -5.57 0.07 -8.27
CA TYR A 192 -6.73 0.79 -7.75
C TYR A 192 -8.10 0.25 -8.22
N GLU A 193 -8.16 -0.97 -8.72
CA GLU A 193 -9.43 -1.54 -9.18
C GLU A 193 -10.32 -2.07 -8.05
N GLY A 194 -9.74 -2.47 -6.95
CA GLY A 194 -10.46 -2.90 -5.77
C GLY A 194 -11.61 -3.87 -6.09
N ALA A 195 -12.84 -3.48 -5.77
CA ALA A 195 -14.04 -4.29 -5.98
C ALA A 195 -14.37 -4.59 -7.45
N ASN A 196 -13.69 -3.97 -8.41
CA ASN A 196 -13.86 -4.23 -9.85
C ASN A 196 -12.96 -5.37 -10.36
N ALA A 197 -12.05 -5.90 -9.55
CA ALA A 197 -11.23 -7.06 -9.89
C ALA A 197 -12.14 -8.25 -10.28
N ARG A 198 -11.80 -8.93 -11.37
CA ARG A 198 -12.60 -10.03 -11.93
C ARG A 198 -11.81 -11.33 -11.97
N GLY A 199 -12.50 -12.44 -11.70
CA GLY A 199 -11.91 -13.77 -11.74
C GLY A 199 -10.96 -14.03 -10.57
N ASP A 200 -9.93 -14.84 -10.83
CA ASP A 200 -8.89 -15.22 -9.84
C ASP A 200 -7.67 -14.30 -9.86
N ARG A 201 -7.63 -13.33 -10.81
CA ARG A 201 -6.55 -12.33 -10.89
C ARG A 201 -6.70 -11.33 -9.75
N PRO A 202 -5.71 -11.19 -8.86
CA PRO A 202 -5.76 -10.18 -7.81
C PRO A 202 -5.83 -8.78 -8.40
N ALA A 203 -6.53 -7.87 -7.71
CA ALA A 203 -6.32 -6.44 -7.91
C ALA A 203 -4.88 -6.07 -7.51
N ASP A 204 -4.45 -4.91 -7.99
CA ASP A 204 -3.24 -4.27 -7.48
C ASP A 204 -1.91 -5.01 -7.77
N LEU A 205 -1.85 -5.77 -8.89
CA LEU A 205 -0.62 -6.41 -9.38
C LEU A 205 0.52 -5.42 -9.65
N GLY A 206 0.21 -4.13 -9.87
CA GLY A 206 1.19 -3.08 -10.01
C GLY A 206 2.03 -2.87 -8.75
N TYR A 207 1.47 -3.13 -7.55
CA TYR A 207 2.23 -3.14 -6.29
C TYR A 207 3.36 -4.18 -6.32
N TRP A 208 3.04 -5.39 -6.80
CA TRP A 208 4.03 -6.46 -6.93
C TRP A 208 5.12 -6.13 -7.96
N ILE A 209 4.77 -5.61 -9.15
CA ILE A 209 5.75 -5.16 -10.15
C ILE A 209 6.69 -4.11 -9.56
N GLY A 210 6.12 -3.07 -8.96
CA GLY A 210 6.89 -1.98 -8.36
C GLY A 210 7.78 -2.46 -7.20
N TYR A 211 7.26 -3.36 -6.35
CA TYR A 211 8.03 -3.99 -5.29
C TYR A 211 9.24 -4.77 -5.84
N ARG A 212 9.06 -5.58 -6.90
CA ARG A 212 10.14 -6.32 -7.53
C ARG A 212 11.22 -5.40 -8.10
N ILE A 213 10.81 -4.27 -8.72
CA ILE A 213 11.73 -3.23 -9.21
C ILE A 213 12.50 -2.61 -8.05
N ALA A 214 11.81 -2.18 -7.00
CA ALA A 214 12.41 -1.56 -5.81
C ALA A 214 13.40 -2.50 -5.10
N ARG A 215 12.98 -3.75 -4.89
CA ARG A 215 13.82 -4.77 -4.27
C ARG A 215 15.09 -5.05 -5.08
N ALA A 216 14.96 -5.28 -6.39
CA ALA A 216 16.09 -5.56 -7.27
C ALA A 216 17.06 -4.36 -7.28
N TYR A 217 16.56 -3.13 -7.33
CA TYR A 217 17.38 -1.92 -7.21
C TYR A 217 18.16 -1.88 -5.89
N TYR A 218 17.46 -2.09 -4.78
CA TYR A 218 18.07 -2.11 -3.44
C TYR A 218 19.12 -3.20 -3.30
N GLU A 219 18.83 -4.43 -3.72
CA GLU A 219 19.74 -5.57 -3.58
C GLU A 219 21.04 -5.35 -4.35
N ARG A 220 21.02 -4.66 -5.48
CA ARG A 220 22.18 -4.34 -6.32
C ARG A 220 23.02 -3.17 -5.83
N ALA A 221 22.45 -2.26 -5.05
CA ALA A 221 23.14 -1.08 -4.57
C ALA A 221 24.21 -1.44 -3.52
N ASP A 222 25.41 -0.89 -3.63
CA ASP A 222 26.48 -1.05 -2.63
C ASP A 222 26.15 -0.29 -1.34
N ASP A 223 25.63 0.95 -1.48
CA ASP A 223 25.14 1.78 -0.36
C ASP A 223 23.62 1.70 -0.24
N LYS A 224 23.15 0.90 0.73
CA LYS A 224 21.74 0.69 0.99
C LYS A 224 21.01 1.96 1.45
N SER A 225 21.71 2.83 2.20
CA SER A 225 21.12 4.09 2.66
C SER A 225 20.97 5.09 1.52
N ALA A 226 21.93 5.15 0.60
CA ALA A 226 21.81 5.93 -0.62
C ALA A 226 20.64 5.43 -1.48
N ALA A 227 20.53 4.12 -1.68
CA ALA A 227 19.45 3.52 -2.46
C ALA A 227 18.05 3.87 -1.90
N LEU A 228 17.86 3.84 -0.58
CA LEU A 228 16.58 4.24 0.02
C LEU A 228 16.26 5.71 -0.23
N ARG A 229 17.26 6.61 -0.13
CA ARG A 229 17.06 8.03 -0.45
C ARG A 229 16.69 8.24 -1.92
N GLU A 230 17.39 7.56 -2.83
CA GLU A 230 17.11 7.63 -4.28
C GLU A 230 15.73 7.11 -4.63
N MET A 231 15.25 6.05 -3.98
CA MET A 231 13.88 5.54 -4.12
C MET A 231 12.83 6.60 -3.72
N LEU A 232 13.08 7.33 -2.63
CA LEU A 232 12.15 8.35 -2.12
C LEU A 232 12.19 9.65 -2.94
N ASP A 233 13.35 9.97 -3.53
CA ASP A 233 13.57 11.16 -4.33
C ASP A 233 13.52 10.91 -5.86
N ASN A 234 13.08 9.71 -6.28
CA ASN A 234 13.11 9.31 -7.69
C ASN A 234 12.35 10.29 -8.60
N GLN A 235 13.02 10.78 -9.64
CA GLN A 235 12.45 11.70 -10.64
C GLN A 235 12.44 11.08 -12.05
N ASP A 236 13.24 10.02 -12.29
CA ASP A 236 13.34 9.34 -13.59
C ASP A 236 13.03 7.83 -13.40
N PHE A 237 11.78 7.49 -13.62
CA PHE A 237 11.28 6.13 -13.37
C PHE A 237 11.81 5.10 -14.38
N HIS A 238 12.13 5.53 -15.61
CA HIS A 238 12.76 4.63 -16.59
C HIS A 238 14.23 4.37 -16.28
N ALA A 239 14.98 5.39 -15.86
CA ALA A 239 16.36 5.20 -15.40
C ALA A 239 16.39 4.32 -14.15
N PHE A 240 15.45 4.49 -13.22
CA PHE A 240 15.31 3.67 -12.03
C PHE A 240 15.01 2.20 -12.38
N LEU A 241 14.05 1.95 -13.28
CA LEU A 241 13.75 0.63 -13.81
C LEU A 241 14.99 -0.02 -14.44
N ALA A 242 15.68 0.68 -15.32
CA ALA A 242 16.89 0.18 -15.97
C ALA A 242 18.01 -0.16 -14.96
N ALA A 243 18.22 0.71 -13.96
CA ALA A 243 19.23 0.52 -12.91
C ALA A 243 18.89 -0.67 -11.98
N SER A 244 17.60 -0.96 -11.77
CA SER A 244 17.17 -2.13 -11.00
C SER A 244 17.62 -3.44 -11.63
N GLY A 245 17.69 -3.49 -12.96
CA GLY A 245 18.02 -4.69 -13.73
C GLY A 245 17.00 -5.83 -13.60
N VAL A 246 15.82 -5.56 -13.05
CA VAL A 246 14.76 -6.54 -12.80
C VAL A 246 14.25 -7.23 -14.06
N GLU A 247 14.39 -6.59 -15.22
CA GLU A 247 14.01 -7.18 -16.51
C GLU A 247 14.69 -8.53 -16.79
N ARG A 248 15.93 -8.70 -16.32
CA ARG A 248 16.66 -9.97 -16.44
C ARG A 248 16.08 -11.07 -15.55
N GLU A 249 15.46 -10.69 -14.43
CA GLU A 249 14.82 -11.65 -13.52
C GLU A 249 13.47 -12.12 -14.08
N PHE A 250 12.74 -11.23 -14.76
CA PHE A 250 11.46 -11.56 -15.40
C PHE A 250 11.64 -12.29 -16.73
N GLY A 251 12.67 -11.94 -17.50
CA GLY A 251 12.92 -12.48 -18.83
C GLY A 251 13.62 -13.85 -18.83
N GLY A 252 13.32 -14.74 -17.87
CA GLY A 252 13.95 -16.06 -17.69
C GLY A 252 14.61 -16.64 -18.93
N HIS A 253 15.81 -17.11 -18.81
CA HIS A 253 16.83 -17.62 -19.74
C HIS A 253 16.36 -18.07 -21.12
#